data_1e0a49dcf140acecb66ae1f8dfbb1c5c
#
_entry.id   1e0a49dcf140acecb66ae1f8dfbb1c5c
#
_cell.length_a   1.000
_cell.length_b   1.000
_cell.length_c   1.000
_cell.angle_alpha   90.00
_cell.angle_beta   90.00
_cell.angle_gamma   90.00
#
_symmetry.space_group_name_H-M   'P 1'
#
loop_
_entity.id
_entity.type
_entity.pdbx_description
1 polymer ?
#
loop_
_entity_poly.entity_id
_entity_poly.type
_entity_poly.pdbx_seq_one_letter_code
_entity_poly.pdbx_strand_id
1 'polypeptide(L)'
;MRSIENGLVAVVKQDCETCVLIEPVLSQLAAEGMMVCSQDNPAFPATVNDVHDDQELETSFNLEIETVPTVVRLENGNEVGRVVGWVREEWREFTGIANLGETLPEFRPGCGPKSQEPGVAEDLALRFGNIPIVARRIEIAPLEDEVEACFERDWSDGLPVVPPTPTRVYRMLQGTNRPPDEVIGLSLIHICRCR
;
A
#
# COMPACT_ATOMS: atom_id res chain seq x y z
N MET A 1 9.38 -13.12 1.34
CA MET A 1 8.75 -12.51 0.15
C MET A 1 9.25 -13.20 -1.11
N ARG A 2 8.39 -13.77 -1.96
CA ARG A 2 8.79 -14.15 -3.32
C ARG A 2 8.85 -12.85 -4.13
N SER A 3 10.03 -12.31 -4.37
CA SER A 3 10.19 -11.22 -5.34
C SER A 3 9.94 -11.79 -6.73
N ILE A 4 8.89 -11.35 -7.38
CA ILE A 4 8.67 -11.69 -8.79
C ILE A 4 9.54 -10.74 -9.60
N GLU A 5 10.57 -11.29 -10.23
CA GLU A 5 11.40 -10.52 -11.15
C GLU A 5 10.79 -10.46 -12.56
N ASN A 6 10.06 -11.51 -12.97
CA ASN A 6 9.49 -11.59 -14.31
C ASN A 6 8.12 -12.28 -14.26
N GLY A 7 7.15 -11.77 -15.02
CA GLY A 7 5.82 -12.36 -15.16
C GLY A 7 4.67 -11.39 -14.96
N LEU A 8 3.47 -11.93 -14.84
CA LEU A 8 2.24 -11.18 -14.57
C LEU A 8 1.87 -11.27 -13.08
N VAL A 9 1.49 -10.16 -12.52
CA VAL A 9 0.99 -10.03 -11.14
C VAL A 9 -0.38 -9.37 -11.19
N ALA A 10 -1.41 -10.05 -10.71
CA ALA A 10 -2.74 -9.47 -10.50
C ALA A 10 -2.92 -9.08 -9.05
N VAL A 11 -3.40 -7.87 -8.80
CA VAL A 11 -3.82 -7.43 -7.47
C VAL A 11 -5.34 -7.28 -7.46
N VAL A 12 -5.96 -7.95 -6.50
CA VAL A 12 -7.42 -8.06 -6.37
C VAL A 12 -7.84 -7.91 -4.91
N LYS A 13 -9.15 -7.76 -4.68
CA LYS A 13 -9.76 -7.89 -3.35
C LYS A 13 -11.13 -8.58 -3.48
N GLN A 14 -11.54 -9.31 -2.47
CA GLN A 14 -12.85 -9.95 -2.43
C GLN A 14 -13.99 -8.92 -2.37
N ASP A 15 -13.78 -7.84 -1.62
CA ASP A 15 -14.71 -6.71 -1.53
C ASP A 15 -14.63 -5.79 -2.76
N CYS A 16 -14.75 -6.40 -3.94
CA CYS A 16 -14.78 -5.71 -5.24
C CYS A 16 -15.59 -6.53 -6.23
N GLU A 17 -16.75 -6.02 -6.63
CA GLU A 17 -17.66 -6.70 -7.56
C GLU A 17 -16.98 -7.10 -8.88
N THR A 18 -16.08 -6.25 -9.39
CA THR A 18 -15.34 -6.51 -10.62
C THR A 18 -14.33 -7.63 -10.42
N CYS A 19 -13.63 -7.69 -9.27
CA CYS A 19 -12.71 -8.77 -8.94
C CYS A 19 -13.43 -10.11 -8.83
N VAL A 20 -14.60 -10.14 -8.20
CA VAL A 20 -15.45 -11.35 -8.12
C VAL A 20 -15.94 -11.77 -9.50
N LEU A 21 -16.39 -10.83 -10.34
CA LEU A 21 -16.85 -11.11 -11.69
C LEU A 21 -15.79 -11.81 -12.56
N ILE A 22 -14.53 -11.36 -12.47
CA ILE A 22 -13.42 -11.87 -13.30
C ILE A 22 -12.69 -13.08 -12.70
N GLU A 23 -13.19 -13.65 -11.61
CA GLU A 23 -12.57 -14.82 -10.96
C GLU A 23 -12.23 -15.96 -11.95
N PRO A 24 -13.09 -16.31 -12.93
CA PRO A 24 -12.74 -17.33 -13.95
C PRO A 24 -11.53 -16.95 -14.81
N VAL A 25 -11.37 -15.65 -15.09
CA VAL A 25 -10.21 -15.12 -15.85
C VAL A 25 -8.94 -15.19 -15.00
N LEU A 26 -9.03 -14.81 -13.72
CA LEU A 26 -7.91 -14.90 -12.78
C LEU A 26 -7.43 -16.36 -12.64
N SER A 27 -8.36 -17.32 -12.58
CA SER A 27 -8.04 -18.75 -12.51
C SER A 27 -7.33 -19.24 -13.77
N GLN A 28 -7.79 -18.83 -14.96
CA GLN A 28 -7.16 -19.17 -16.23
C GLN A 28 -5.73 -18.64 -16.30
N LEU A 29 -5.53 -17.37 -15.97
CA LEU A 29 -4.22 -16.72 -16.00
C LEU A 29 -3.26 -17.26 -14.93
N ALA A 30 -3.77 -17.60 -13.74
CA ALA A 30 -2.99 -18.24 -12.69
C ALA A 30 -2.48 -19.63 -13.12
N ALA A 31 -3.28 -20.40 -13.87
CA ALA A 31 -2.85 -21.68 -14.42
C ALA A 31 -1.71 -21.52 -15.46
N GLU A 32 -1.57 -20.34 -16.07
CA GLU A 32 -0.47 -19.98 -16.97
C GLU A 32 0.71 -19.30 -16.26
N GLY A 33 0.68 -19.25 -14.92
CA GLY A 33 1.79 -18.77 -14.10
C GLY A 33 1.68 -17.31 -13.63
N MET A 34 0.52 -16.66 -13.81
CA MET A 34 0.30 -15.34 -13.21
C MET A 34 0.18 -15.48 -11.69
N MET A 35 0.89 -14.64 -10.93
CA MET A 35 0.66 -14.49 -9.48
C MET A 35 -0.60 -13.69 -9.23
N VAL A 36 -1.42 -14.14 -8.28
CA VAL A 36 -2.59 -13.40 -7.82
C VAL A 36 -2.37 -13.00 -6.36
N CYS A 37 -2.45 -11.69 -6.09
CA CYS A 37 -2.30 -11.10 -4.77
C CYS A 37 -3.66 -10.58 -4.28
N SER A 38 -4.09 -10.97 -3.07
CA SER A 38 -5.35 -10.53 -2.49
C SER A 38 -5.12 -9.62 -1.30
N GLN A 39 -5.75 -8.42 -1.33
CA GLN A 39 -5.60 -7.37 -0.32
C GLN A 39 -6.41 -7.61 0.96
N ASP A 40 -7.41 -8.48 0.94
CA ASP A 40 -8.37 -8.63 2.06
C ASP A 40 -8.61 -10.08 2.48
N ASN A 41 -8.56 -11.02 1.57
CA ASN A 41 -8.79 -12.43 1.87
C ASN A 41 -7.80 -13.33 1.09
N PRO A 42 -6.85 -13.99 1.77
CA PRO A 42 -5.89 -14.88 1.11
C PRO A 42 -6.53 -16.15 0.50
N ALA A 43 -7.82 -16.41 0.80
CA ALA A 43 -8.59 -17.47 0.15
C ALA A 43 -9.35 -16.99 -1.10
N PHE A 44 -9.22 -15.75 -1.50
CA PHE A 44 -9.84 -15.18 -2.70
C PHE A 44 -8.79 -14.85 -3.78
N PRO A 45 -9.00 -15.21 -5.04
CA PRO A 45 -10.13 -15.98 -5.63
C PRO A 45 -10.12 -17.47 -5.21
N ALA A 46 -11.29 -18.02 -4.90
CA ALA A 46 -11.40 -19.42 -4.42
C ALA A 46 -10.99 -20.47 -5.48
N THR A 47 -10.96 -20.08 -6.74
CA THR A 47 -10.58 -20.92 -7.89
C THR A 47 -9.07 -20.92 -8.16
N VAL A 48 -8.29 -20.12 -7.44
CA VAL A 48 -6.82 -20.02 -7.56
C VAL A 48 -6.17 -20.74 -6.37
N ASN A 49 -5.29 -21.71 -6.65
CA ASN A 49 -4.69 -22.55 -5.61
C ASN A 49 -3.58 -21.87 -4.79
N ASP A 50 -2.87 -20.91 -5.37
CA ASP A 50 -1.71 -20.25 -4.73
C ASP A 50 -1.92 -18.74 -4.79
N VAL A 51 -2.82 -18.24 -3.94
CA VAL A 51 -3.07 -16.81 -3.79
C VAL A 51 -2.03 -16.23 -2.82
N HIS A 52 -1.34 -15.20 -3.26
CA HIS A 52 -0.42 -14.47 -2.41
C HIS A 52 -1.21 -13.56 -1.45
N ASP A 53 -0.93 -13.70 -0.16
CA ASP A 53 -1.51 -12.84 0.88
C ASP A 53 -0.85 -11.46 0.84
N ASP A 54 -1.64 -10.46 0.50
CA ASP A 54 -1.24 -9.04 0.51
C ASP A 54 -2.08 -8.20 1.49
N GLN A 55 -2.54 -8.80 2.59
CA GLN A 55 -3.28 -8.08 3.64
C GLN A 55 -2.45 -6.98 4.30
N GLU A 56 -1.12 -7.15 4.33
CA GLU A 56 -0.17 -6.12 4.77
C GLU A 56 0.05 -5.02 3.73
N LEU A 57 -0.49 -5.18 2.51
CA LEU A 57 -0.47 -4.23 1.39
C LEU A 57 0.93 -3.85 0.89
N GLU A 58 1.95 -4.68 1.18
CA GLU A 58 3.33 -4.43 0.75
C GLU A 58 3.47 -4.51 -0.78
N THR A 59 2.89 -5.56 -1.39
CA THR A 59 2.90 -5.71 -2.85
C THR A 59 2.11 -4.59 -3.52
N SER A 60 0.94 -4.27 -2.99
CA SER A 60 0.10 -3.18 -3.48
C SER A 60 0.79 -1.82 -3.40
N PHE A 61 1.54 -1.57 -2.34
CA PHE A 61 2.31 -0.34 -2.17
C PHE A 61 3.46 -0.26 -3.16
N ASN A 62 4.28 -1.33 -3.28
CA ASN A 62 5.44 -1.36 -4.17
C ASN A 62 5.07 -1.29 -5.65
N LEU A 63 3.90 -1.79 -6.04
CA LEU A 63 3.36 -1.71 -7.39
C LEU A 63 2.48 -0.47 -7.61
N GLU A 64 2.38 0.45 -6.65
CA GLU A 64 1.60 1.68 -6.73
C GLU A 64 0.16 1.42 -7.23
N ILE A 65 -0.54 0.48 -6.58
CA ILE A 65 -1.88 0.07 -6.98
C ILE A 65 -2.91 1.12 -6.56
N GLU A 66 -3.53 1.76 -7.55
CA GLU A 66 -4.58 2.79 -7.37
C GLU A 66 -5.99 2.27 -7.66
N THR A 67 -6.11 1.09 -8.25
CA THR A 67 -7.39 0.47 -8.61
C THR A 67 -7.25 -1.05 -8.57
N VAL A 68 -8.32 -1.77 -8.22
CA VAL A 68 -8.40 -3.22 -8.36
C VAL A 68 -9.62 -3.61 -9.20
N PRO A 69 -9.53 -4.66 -10.04
CA PRO A 69 -8.34 -5.43 -10.35
C PRO A 69 -7.32 -4.63 -11.17
N THR A 70 -6.06 -4.90 -10.95
CA THR A 70 -4.96 -4.44 -11.82
C THR A 70 -4.03 -5.62 -12.10
N VAL A 71 -3.61 -5.79 -13.35
CA VAL A 71 -2.56 -6.73 -13.73
C VAL A 71 -1.34 -5.95 -14.19
N VAL A 72 -0.20 -6.24 -13.60
CA VAL A 72 1.09 -5.63 -13.89
C VAL A 72 2.00 -6.68 -14.54
N ARG A 73 2.73 -6.28 -15.58
CA ARG A 73 3.81 -7.08 -16.17
C ARG A 73 5.15 -6.59 -15.64
N LEU A 74 5.92 -7.52 -15.09
CA LEU A 74 7.25 -7.25 -14.58
C LEU A 74 8.31 -7.92 -15.46
N GLU A 75 9.41 -7.21 -15.75
CA GLU A 75 10.63 -7.70 -16.39
C GLU A 75 11.83 -7.20 -15.60
N ASN A 76 12.65 -8.13 -15.12
CA ASN A 76 13.81 -7.83 -14.26
C ASN A 76 13.46 -6.95 -13.04
N GLY A 77 12.30 -7.21 -12.44
CA GLY A 77 11.79 -6.45 -11.29
C GLY A 77 11.20 -5.08 -11.61
N ASN A 78 11.18 -4.67 -12.88
CA ASN A 78 10.62 -3.39 -13.30
C ASN A 78 9.27 -3.60 -14.00
N GLU A 79 8.35 -2.68 -13.77
CA GLU A 79 7.10 -2.67 -14.50
C GLU A 79 7.31 -2.22 -15.95
N VAL A 80 6.80 -3.03 -16.88
CA VAL A 80 6.82 -2.73 -18.32
C VAL A 80 5.44 -2.44 -18.89
N GLY A 81 4.37 -2.63 -18.10
CA GLY A 81 3.01 -2.29 -18.45
C GLY A 81 1.99 -2.77 -17.44
N ARG A 82 0.80 -2.21 -17.49
CA ARG A 82 -0.35 -2.63 -16.67
C ARG A 82 -1.68 -2.47 -17.39
N VAL A 83 -2.67 -3.23 -16.95
CA VAL A 83 -4.08 -3.05 -17.30
C VAL A 83 -4.90 -2.92 -16.02
N VAL A 84 -5.90 -2.02 -16.02
CA VAL A 84 -6.63 -1.60 -14.84
C VAL A 84 -8.14 -1.79 -15.04
N GLY A 85 -8.84 -2.28 -14.02
CA GLY A 85 -10.23 -2.66 -14.14
C GLY A 85 -10.40 -3.86 -15.06
N TRP A 86 -11.58 -4.02 -15.64
CA TRP A 86 -11.85 -5.07 -16.62
C TRP A 86 -12.26 -4.47 -17.95
N VAL A 87 -11.37 -4.55 -18.95
CA VAL A 87 -11.63 -4.26 -20.37
C VAL A 87 -11.16 -5.46 -21.16
N ARG A 88 -12.09 -6.27 -21.67
CA ARG A 88 -11.80 -7.59 -22.27
C ARG A 88 -10.70 -7.54 -23.34
N GLU A 89 -10.79 -6.59 -24.26
CA GLU A 89 -9.82 -6.48 -25.36
C GLU A 89 -8.43 -6.06 -24.87
N GLU A 90 -8.33 -5.14 -23.94
CA GLU A 90 -7.06 -4.74 -23.34
C GLU A 90 -6.39 -5.91 -22.59
N TRP A 91 -7.19 -6.70 -21.84
CA TRP A 91 -6.68 -7.88 -21.15
C TRP A 91 -6.21 -8.95 -22.12
N ARG A 92 -6.94 -9.17 -23.23
CA ARG A 92 -6.53 -10.11 -24.29
C ARG A 92 -5.23 -9.70 -24.94
N GLU A 93 -5.11 -8.44 -25.35
CA GLU A 93 -3.90 -7.89 -25.94
C GLU A 93 -2.72 -7.97 -24.96
N PHE A 94 -2.96 -7.58 -23.72
CA PHE A 94 -1.93 -7.55 -22.68
C PHE A 94 -1.43 -8.96 -22.29
N THR A 95 -2.33 -9.96 -22.23
CA THR A 95 -1.96 -11.34 -21.85
C THR A 95 -1.58 -12.21 -23.04
N GLY A 96 -2.01 -11.84 -24.24
CA GLY A 96 -1.85 -12.65 -25.46
C GLY A 96 -2.86 -13.79 -25.60
N ILE A 97 -3.91 -13.84 -24.76
CA ILE A 97 -4.90 -14.93 -24.76
C ILE A 97 -6.19 -14.47 -25.43
N ALA A 98 -6.41 -14.92 -26.67
CA ALA A 98 -7.51 -14.47 -27.51
C ALA A 98 -8.92 -14.80 -26.99
N ASN A 99 -9.09 -15.93 -26.27
CA ASN A 99 -10.38 -16.41 -25.76
C ASN A 99 -10.63 -16.02 -24.29
N LEU A 100 -9.85 -15.07 -23.76
CA LEU A 100 -9.98 -14.67 -22.35
C LEU A 100 -11.33 -13.99 -22.13
N GLY A 101 -12.07 -14.43 -21.10
CA GLY A 101 -13.28 -13.79 -20.62
C GLY A 101 -14.45 -13.71 -21.62
N GLU A 102 -14.61 -14.69 -22.54
CA GLU A 102 -15.67 -14.66 -23.59
C GLU A 102 -17.09 -14.51 -23.04
N THR A 103 -17.36 -15.09 -21.88
CA THR A 103 -18.68 -15.09 -21.25
C THR A 103 -18.93 -13.86 -20.36
N LEU A 104 -17.92 -13.02 -20.15
CA LEU A 104 -18.01 -11.86 -19.28
C LEU A 104 -18.42 -10.59 -20.06
N PRO A 105 -18.92 -9.54 -19.39
CA PRO A 105 -19.12 -8.24 -20.02
C PRO A 105 -17.84 -7.73 -20.68
N GLU A 106 -17.97 -6.88 -21.69
CA GLU A 106 -16.80 -6.28 -22.38
C GLU A 106 -16.02 -5.34 -21.45
N PHE A 107 -16.73 -4.67 -20.56
CA PHE A 107 -16.17 -3.67 -19.66
C PHE A 107 -16.81 -3.72 -18.27
N ARG A 108 -15.99 -3.52 -17.25
CA ARG A 108 -16.38 -3.18 -15.88
C ARG A 108 -15.31 -2.28 -15.26
N PRO A 109 -15.71 -1.16 -14.62
CA PRO A 109 -14.74 -0.31 -13.92
C PRO A 109 -14.14 -1.06 -12.74
N GLY A 110 -12.93 -0.68 -12.37
CA GLY A 110 -12.31 -1.18 -11.13
C GLY A 110 -12.88 -0.50 -9.89
N CYS A 111 -12.44 -0.97 -8.74
CA CYS A 111 -12.77 -0.45 -7.41
C CYS A 111 -11.53 0.18 -6.78
N GLY A 112 -11.71 1.07 -5.80
CA GLY A 112 -10.60 1.58 -5.01
C GLY A 112 -9.90 0.45 -4.23
N PRO A 113 -8.56 0.41 -4.19
CA PRO A 113 -7.82 -0.60 -3.43
C PRO A 113 -7.79 -0.24 -1.94
N LYS A 114 -7.47 -1.21 -1.08
CA LYS A 114 -7.27 -0.97 0.35
C LYS A 114 -6.06 -0.06 0.64
N SER A 115 -5.03 -0.09 -0.22
CA SER A 115 -3.84 0.73 -0.09
C SER A 115 -4.10 2.25 -0.20
N GLN A 116 -5.25 2.65 -0.76
CA GLN A 116 -5.64 4.06 -0.91
C GLN A 116 -6.75 4.48 0.09
N GLU A 117 -7.10 3.63 1.03
CA GLU A 117 -8.05 4.00 2.09
C GLU A 117 -7.47 5.12 2.98
N PRO A 118 -8.33 6.00 3.54
CA PRO A 118 -7.88 7.11 4.37
C PRO A 118 -6.99 6.65 5.54
N GLY A 119 -5.77 7.20 5.62
CA GLY A 119 -4.79 6.88 6.65
C GLY A 119 -3.91 5.66 6.33
N VAL A 120 -4.33 4.78 5.43
CA VAL A 120 -3.55 3.59 5.05
C VAL A 120 -2.36 3.96 4.17
N ALA A 121 -2.55 4.84 3.20
CA ALA A 121 -1.47 5.26 2.30
C ALA A 121 -0.26 5.85 3.05
N GLU A 122 -0.52 6.68 4.08
CA GLU A 122 0.56 7.25 4.90
C GLU A 122 1.24 6.19 5.79
N ASP A 123 0.48 5.24 6.33
CA ASP A 123 1.04 4.13 7.10
C ASP A 123 1.94 3.25 6.23
N LEU A 124 1.50 2.91 5.03
CA LEU A 124 2.30 2.14 4.07
C LEU A 124 3.58 2.88 3.67
N ALA A 125 3.50 4.19 3.44
CA ALA A 125 4.68 5.01 3.15
C ALA A 125 5.68 5.01 4.31
N LEU A 126 5.21 5.01 5.57
CA LEU A 126 6.05 4.91 6.75
C LEU A 126 6.68 3.51 6.93
N ARG A 127 5.95 2.46 6.56
CA ARG A 127 6.40 1.06 6.70
C ARG A 127 7.35 0.64 5.59
N PHE A 128 7.07 1.03 4.36
CA PHE A 128 7.75 0.53 3.15
C PHE A 128 8.47 1.63 2.35
N GLY A 129 8.16 2.90 2.57
CA GLY A 129 8.65 4.03 1.76
C GLY A 129 10.06 4.52 2.08
N ASN A 130 10.84 3.82 2.94
CA ASN A 130 12.20 4.24 3.33
C ASN A 130 12.30 5.70 3.82
N ILE A 131 11.27 6.21 4.49
CA ILE A 131 11.27 7.59 4.98
C ILE A 131 12.21 7.70 6.18
N PRO A 132 13.23 8.55 6.13
CA PRO A 132 14.24 8.65 7.18
C PRO A 132 13.71 9.45 8.38
N ILE A 133 12.80 8.88 9.18
CA ILE A 133 12.44 9.44 10.49
C ILE A 133 13.43 8.91 11.52
N VAL A 134 14.48 9.67 11.80
CA VAL A 134 15.56 9.32 12.76
C VAL A 134 15.28 9.75 14.20
N ALA A 135 14.13 10.36 14.48
CA ALA A 135 13.76 10.78 15.83
C ALA A 135 13.59 9.59 16.78
N ARG A 136 13.95 9.80 18.05
CA ARG A 136 13.71 8.78 19.10
C ARG A 136 12.21 8.49 19.18
N ARG A 137 11.83 7.24 19.09
CA ARG A 137 10.45 6.78 19.32
C ARG A 137 10.23 6.53 20.80
N ILE A 138 9.07 6.98 21.30
CA ILE A 138 8.60 6.73 22.65
C ILE A 138 7.28 5.99 22.51
N GLU A 139 7.26 4.76 22.99
CA GLU A 139 6.04 3.96 23.02
C GLU A 139 5.16 4.42 24.18
N ILE A 140 3.88 4.58 23.92
CA ILE A 140 2.84 4.83 24.91
C ILE A 140 1.94 3.59 25.01
N ALA A 141 1.27 3.42 26.14
CA ALA A 141 0.38 2.28 26.30
C ALA A 141 -0.82 2.35 25.33
N PRO A 142 -1.38 1.20 24.90
CA PRO A 142 -2.45 1.17 23.89
C PRO A 142 -3.70 1.99 24.22
N LEU A 143 -3.95 2.24 25.51
CA LEU A 143 -5.10 3.03 26.00
C LEU A 143 -4.69 4.38 26.58
N GLU A 144 -3.42 4.76 26.51
CA GLU A 144 -2.91 6.06 26.94
C GLU A 144 -3.24 7.12 25.89
N ASP A 145 -3.81 8.24 26.30
CA ASP A 145 -4.09 9.36 25.40
C ASP A 145 -2.80 10.07 25.00
N GLU A 146 -2.60 10.30 23.71
CA GLU A 146 -1.37 10.89 23.17
C GLU A 146 -1.15 12.34 23.66
N VAL A 147 -2.22 13.10 23.89
CA VAL A 147 -2.14 14.48 24.35
C VAL A 147 -1.78 14.49 25.84
N GLU A 148 -2.42 13.64 26.64
CA GLU A 148 -2.12 13.46 28.06
C GLU A 148 -0.68 12.99 28.27
N ALA A 149 -0.22 12.05 27.45
CA ALA A 149 1.17 11.57 27.44
C ALA A 149 2.19 12.70 27.20
N CYS A 150 1.85 13.67 26.35
CA CYS A 150 2.69 14.85 26.14
C CYS A 150 2.71 15.79 27.37
N PHE A 151 1.57 15.95 28.04
CA PHE A 151 1.46 16.76 29.24
C PHE A 151 2.21 16.15 30.42
N GLU A 152 2.00 14.87 30.72
CA GLU A 152 2.65 14.15 31.83
C GLU A 152 4.18 14.10 31.72
N ARG A 153 4.70 14.23 30.48
CA ARG A 153 6.17 14.23 30.22
C ARG A 153 6.77 15.64 30.13
N ASP A 154 6.02 16.65 30.55
CA ASP A 154 6.43 18.07 30.49
C ASP A 154 6.81 18.57 29.08
N TRP A 155 6.18 17.99 28.04
CA TRP A 155 6.36 18.44 26.65
C TRP A 155 5.36 19.50 26.24
N SER A 156 4.34 19.71 27.05
CA SER A 156 3.35 20.74 26.93
C SER A 156 3.18 21.44 28.29
N ASP A 157 2.89 22.75 28.28
CA ASP A 157 2.56 23.57 29.47
C ASP A 157 1.05 23.51 29.81
N GLY A 158 0.30 22.59 29.19
CA GLY A 158 -1.14 22.44 29.30
C GLY A 158 -1.92 23.12 28.17
N LEU A 159 -1.24 23.80 27.24
CA LEU A 159 -1.86 24.25 26.01
C LEU A 159 -2.05 23.07 25.05
N PRO A 160 -3.06 23.11 24.15
CA PRO A 160 -3.28 22.06 23.16
C PRO A 160 -2.02 21.81 22.34
N VAL A 161 -1.59 20.56 22.28
CA VAL A 161 -0.45 20.10 21.49
C VAL A 161 -0.91 19.08 20.46
N VAL A 162 -0.30 19.10 19.29
CA VAL A 162 -0.48 18.05 18.30
C VAL A 162 0.60 17.00 18.55
N PRO A 163 0.27 15.79 19.06
CA PRO A 163 1.26 14.76 19.32
C PRO A 163 2.01 14.39 18.03
N PRO A 164 3.36 14.31 18.05
CA PRO A 164 4.17 14.03 16.88
C PRO A 164 4.19 12.53 16.56
N THR A 165 3.02 11.97 16.25
CA THR A 165 2.95 10.58 15.76
C THR A 165 3.68 10.45 14.41
N PRO A 166 4.19 9.27 14.06
CA PRO A 166 4.89 9.07 12.81
C PRO A 166 4.11 9.56 11.58
N THR A 167 2.81 9.29 11.52
CA THR A 167 1.92 9.74 10.43
C THR A 167 1.81 11.27 10.36
N ARG A 168 1.68 11.94 11.51
CA ARG A 168 1.62 13.41 11.55
C ARG A 168 2.95 14.04 11.16
N VAL A 169 4.07 13.49 11.63
CA VAL A 169 5.42 13.92 11.22
C VAL A 169 5.60 13.76 9.72
N TYR A 170 5.21 12.61 9.17
CA TYR A 170 5.28 12.36 7.74
C TYR A 170 4.47 13.39 6.92
N ARG A 171 3.22 13.66 7.31
CA ARG A 171 2.39 14.69 6.66
C ARG A 171 3.02 16.08 6.71
N MET A 172 3.66 16.43 7.81
CA MET A 172 4.38 17.71 7.91
C MET A 172 5.60 17.76 7.00
N LEU A 173 6.34 16.66 6.87
CA LEU A 173 7.50 16.57 5.97
C LEU A 173 7.10 16.71 4.50
N GLN A 174 5.91 16.28 4.11
CA GLN A 174 5.39 16.49 2.76
C GLN A 174 5.14 17.98 2.41
N GLY A 175 4.97 18.83 3.41
CA GLY A 175 4.78 20.27 3.25
C GLY A 175 6.09 21.07 3.07
N THR A 176 7.26 20.41 3.04
CA THR A 176 8.56 21.07 2.92
C THR A 176 9.47 20.33 1.95
N ASN A 177 10.37 21.08 1.28
CA ASN A 177 11.42 20.53 0.42
C ASN A 177 12.75 20.35 1.19
N ARG A 178 12.77 20.60 2.50
CA ARG A 178 13.97 20.44 3.33
C ARG A 178 14.21 18.98 3.68
N PRO A 179 15.47 18.53 3.74
CA PRO A 179 15.81 17.22 4.27
C PRO A 179 15.26 17.03 5.70
N PRO A 180 14.74 15.84 6.05
CA PRO A 180 14.18 15.58 7.38
C PRO A 180 15.17 15.74 8.54
N ASP A 181 16.46 15.65 8.27
CA ASP A 181 17.58 15.77 9.21
C ASP A 181 18.25 17.15 9.18
N GLU A 182 17.70 18.11 8.43
CA GLU A 182 18.23 19.48 8.37
C GLU A 182 18.10 20.16 9.73
N VAL A 183 19.21 20.69 10.23
CA VAL A 183 19.23 21.47 11.46
C VAL A 183 18.64 22.85 11.19
N ILE A 184 17.44 23.13 11.68
CA ILE A 184 16.75 24.41 11.52
C ILE A 184 17.27 25.46 12.50
N GLY A 185 17.74 25.02 13.67
CA GLY A 185 18.28 25.89 14.70
C GLY A 185 18.80 25.11 15.89
N LEU A 186 19.72 25.69 16.61
CA LEU A 186 20.27 25.15 17.86
C LEU A 186 19.83 26.06 19.02
N SER A 187 19.20 25.45 20.02
CA SER A 187 18.87 26.15 21.27
C SER A 187 19.89 25.77 22.33
N LEU A 188 20.57 26.76 22.90
CA LEU A 188 21.53 26.55 23.99
C LEU A 188 20.87 25.97 25.26
N ILE A 189 19.57 26.15 25.43
CA ILE A 189 18.79 25.58 26.55
C ILE A 189 18.74 24.05 26.49
N HIS A 190 18.78 23.47 25.29
CA HIS A 190 18.68 22.01 25.10
C HIS A 190 20.04 21.31 25.22
N ILE A 191 21.16 22.01 25.15
CA ILE A 191 22.52 21.44 25.27
C ILE A 191 22.80 20.97 26.71
N CYS A 192 22.16 21.55 27.71
CA CYS A 192 22.38 21.22 29.12
C CYS A 192 21.54 20.06 29.66
N ARG A 193 20.60 19.50 28.86
CA ARG A 193 19.68 18.42 29.31
C ARG A 193 20.03 17.02 28.79
N CYS A 194 21.11 16.88 28.03
CA CYS A 194 21.65 15.58 27.61
C CYS A 194 22.61 15.05 28.68
N ARG A 195 22.08 14.55 29.80
CA ARG A 195 22.77 13.62 30.71
C ARG A 195 21.92 12.40 30.92
#